data_dc030cf68984277b0234cac481fa38f4
#
_entry.id   dc030cf68984277b0234cac481fa38f4
#
_cell.length_a   1.000
_cell.length_b   1.000
_cell.length_c   1.000
_cell.angle_alpha   90.00
_cell.angle_beta   90.00
_cell.angle_gamma   90.00
#
_symmetry.space_group_name_H-M   'P 1'
#
loop_
_entity.id
_entity.type
_entity.pdbx_description
1 polymer ?
#
loop_
_entity_poly.entity_id
_entity_poly.type
_entity_poly.pdbx_seq_one_letter_code
_entity_poly.pdbx_strand_id
1 'polypeptide(L)'
;MGTDVDRTPVRDVDLNALPAMLERIRAVVGDDDYHLIEALATTVIEMTRELRKTHATLTRVRRLFGLTGNEKTAHIKADVANPASQTAHPAVEPQDAPESDPSAAPAAAASAPEPSAPPTKEKRKGHGRVPASAYRAAQHIAVDHESLRRGDSCPLCTQGRVYELAAPATLVRIVGRAPLGATCFHCKQLRCGACGHVFTARPPPEAQGEKCDESASSMIAVMHYGAGVPFHRLEKLQDNLGTPVPASTQWDVLRDRVDRVEPVYKELKRIAAQAELLHVDDSHMRILSLMGKRRADLLAKGTLEAPERTGLFTTAIVSILASLGVIALFFTGRKHAGENLAELLKQRDPSRPVPLLTSDALSRNVPDGHDVIEINCISHGRRKVVDEVANYPDECLALLERLAAVYKVDNDCKKQGLSDDERLRVHQRLSAPVMGDLQKWMTAQLDEKRIEPHSDLGQAFHYFLKRWDKFTVFLRVPGAPLDNNLCERVLKMAIRLRNVSFFYRSELGARVGDIYMTLIHTAELHHQNPFDYLTALQRHSKAVAEAPGDWLPWNYKATLARRGASPSGGGDDTRAAA
;
A
#
# COMPACT_ATOMS: atom_id res chain seq x y z
N MET A 1 -50.05 12.98 1.10
CA MET A 1 -50.18 14.19 0.26
C MET A 1 -48.80 14.87 0.29
N GLY A 2 -47.93 14.50 -0.64
CA GLY A 2 -46.61 15.13 -0.82
C GLY A 2 -46.77 16.28 -1.79
N THR A 3 -46.44 17.47 -1.38
CA THR A 3 -46.40 18.66 -2.22
C THR A 3 -45.17 18.54 -3.12
N ASP A 4 -45.42 18.33 -4.40
CA ASP A 4 -44.43 18.43 -5.48
C ASP A 4 -44.00 19.90 -5.56
N VAL A 5 -42.79 20.20 -5.11
CA VAL A 5 -42.21 21.53 -5.24
C VAL A 5 -41.60 21.58 -6.64
N ASP A 6 -42.31 22.27 -7.51
CA ASP A 6 -41.91 22.62 -8.87
C ASP A 6 -40.51 23.27 -8.84
N ARG A 7 -39.49 22.52 -9.24
CA ARG A 7 -38.08 23.03 -9.28
C ARG A 7 -37.91 23.85 -10.54
N THR A 8 -38.05 25.16 -10.40
CA THR A 8 -37.59 26.10 -11.43
C THR A 8 -36.11 25.84 -11.73
N PRO A 9 -35.70 25.70 -13.00
CA PRO A 9 -34.30 25.49 -13.34
C PRO A 9 -33.46 26.67 -12.86
N VAL A 10 -32.46 26.39 -12.00
CA VAL A 10 -31.47 27.38 -11.54
C VAL A 10 -30.66 27.80 -12.76
N ARG A 11 -30.81 29.06 -13.16
CA ARG A 11 -29.95 29.64 -14.21
C ARG A 11 -28.56 29.86 -13.63
N ASP A 12 -27.54 29.46 -14.40
CA ASP A 12 -26.15 29.71 -14.05
C ASP A 12 -25.90 31.22 -14.02
N VAL A 13 -25.52 31.76 -12.87
CA VAL A 13 -25.24 33.18 -12.67
C VAL A 13 -23.73 33.36 -12.64
N ASP A 14 -23.18 34.13 -13.57
CA ASP A 14 -21.78 34.55 -13.53
C ASP A 14 -21.56 35.49 -12.34
N LEU A 15 -21.00 34.93 -11.26
CA LEU A 15 -20.72 35.70 -10.04
C LEU A 15 -19.74 36.86 -10.25
N ASN A 16 -18.92 36.82 -11.29
CA ASN A 16 -17.99 37.89 -11.60
C ASN A 16 -18.65 39.08 -12.34
N ALA A 17 -19.81 38.85 -12.95
CA ALA A 17 -20.61 39.87 -13.58
C ALA A 17 -21.54 40.65 -12.60
N LEU A 18 -21.74 40.10 -11.39
CA LEU A 18 -22.64 40.69 -10.38
C LEU A 18 -22.24 42.09 -9.92
N PRO A 19 -20.97 42.45 -9.67
CA PRO A 19 -20.60 43.81 -9.26
C PRO A 19 -20.94 44.84 -10.35
N ALA A 20 -20.65 44.54 -11.60
CA ALA A 20 -20.96 45.43 -12.72
C ALA A 20 -22.48 45.54 -13.00
N MET A 21 -23.24 44.52 -12.65
CA MET A 21 -24.70 44.52 -12.69
C MET A 21 -25.28 45.40 -11.57
N LEU A 22 -24.76 45.29 -10.36
CA LEU A 22 -25.16 46.11 -9.20
C LEU A 22 -24.93 47.60 -9.46
N GLU A 23 -23.81 47.99 -10.04
CA GLU A 23 -23.54 49.39 -10.41
C GLU A 23 -24.56 49.91 -11.41
N ARG A 24 -25.00 49.10 -12.39
CA ARG A 24 -26.05 49.51 -13.34
C ARG A 24 -27.43 49.62 -12.67
N ILE A 25 -27.74 48.77 -11.73
CA ILE A 25 -29.01 48.75 -10.98
C ILE A 25 -29.07 50.00 -10.08
N ARG A 26 -27.96 50.40 -9.46
CA ARG A 26 -27.87 51.58 -8.59
C ARG A 26 -28.33 52.87 -9.28
N ALA A 27 -28.13 52.96 -10.60
CA ALA A 27 -28.56 54.15 -11.39
C ALA A 27 -30.07 54.18 -11.65
N VAL A 28 -30.83 53.10 -11.39
CA VAL A 28 -32.21 52.94 -11.79
C VAL A 28 -33.17 52.71 -10.60
N VAL A 29 -32.64 52.23 -9.45
CA VAL A 29 -33.42 51.81 -8.28
C VAL A 29 -33.11 52.74 -7.10
N GLY A 30 -34.12 53.03 -6.25
CA GLY A 30 -33.91 53.87 -5.05
C GLY A 30 -32.92 53.23 -4.04
N ASP A 31 -32.27 54.07 -3.24
CA ASP A 31 -31.18 53.65 -2.36
C ASP A 31 -31.56 52.50 -1.41
N ASP A 32 -32.77 52.51 -0.86
CA ASP A 32 -33.24 51.43 0.07
C ASP A 32 -33.36 50.09 -0.65
N ASP A 33 -33.91 50.06 -1.86
CA ASP A 33 -34.08 48.85 -2.66
C ASP A 33 -32.69 48.37 -3.19
N TYR A 34 -31.79 49.32 -3.51
CA TYR A 34 -30.43 48.98 -3.91
C TYR A 34 -29.66 48.24 -2.79
N HIS A 35 -29.74 48.73 -1.53
CA HIS A 35 -29.10 48.08 -0.40
C HIS A 35 -29.65 46.68 -0.14
N LEU A 36 -30.91 46.46 -0.37
CA LEU A 36 -31.53 45.12 -0.25
C LEU A 36 -30.99 44.16 -1.33
N ILE A 37 -30.89 44.62 -2.57
CA ILE A 37 -30.39 43.82 -3.70
C ILE A 37 -28.89 43.52 -3.53
N GLU A 38 -28.10 44.51 -3.07
CA GLU A 38 -26.68 44.35 -2.77
C GLU A 38 -26.45 43.31 -1.66
N ALA A 39 -27.26 43.37 -0.58
CA ALA A 39 -27.20 42.42 0.52
C ALA A 39 -27.56 41.00 0.08
N LEU A 40 -28.60 40.83 -0.78
CA LEU A 40 -28.97 39.55 -1.36
C LEU A 40 -27.87 38.99 -2.25
N ALA A 41 -27.31 39.81 -3.15
CA ALA A 41 -26.21 39.39 -4.04
C ALA A 41 -24.98 38.95 -3.24
N THR A 42 -24.58 39.71 -2.22
CA THR A 42 -23.47 39.38 -1.33
C THR A 42 -23.72 38.07 -0.59
N THR A 43 -24.94 37.86 -0.08
CA THR A 43 -25.32 36.62 0.60
C THR A 43 -25.23 35.42 -0.35
N VAL A 44 -25.71 35.55 -1.60
CA VAL A 44 -25.63 34.49 -2.60
C VAL A 44 -24.18 34.16 -2.97
N ILE A 45 -23.31 35.17 -3.12
CA ILE A 45 -21.89 34.98 -3.37
C ILE A 45 -21.24 34.20 -2.22
N GLU A 46 -21.51 34.60 -0.98
CA GLU A 46 -20.91 33.94 0.20
C GLU A 46 -21.44 32.52 0.38
N MET A 47 -22.75 32.29 0.22
CA MET A 47 -23.34 30.95 0.22
C MET A 47 -22.75 30.06 -0.87
N THR A 48 -22.53 30.60 -2.07
CA THR A 48 -21.94 29.83 -3.17
C THR A 48 -20.48 29.50 -2.89
N ARG A 49 -19.71 30.41 -2.28
CA ARG A 49 -18.34 30.15 -1.82
C ARG A 49 -18.31 29.06 -0.75
N GLU A 50 -19.19 29.13 0.22
CA GLU A 50 -19.28 28.12 1.30
C GLU A 50 -19.75 26.75 0.75
N LEU A 51 -20.70 26.70 -0.17
CA LEU A 51 -21.11 25.49 -0.87
C LEU A 51 -19.94 24.88 -1.67
N ARG A 52 -19.15 25.68 -2.38
CA ARG A 52 -17.95 25.22 -3.09
C ARG A 52 -16.91 24.65 -2.11
N LYS A 53 -16.67 25.31 -0.97
CA LYS A 53 -15.78 24.79 0.09
C LYS A 53 -16.33 23.48 0.67
N THR A 54 -17.65 23.40 0.89
CA THR A 54 -18.30 22.19 1.43
C THR A 54 -18.23 21.03 0.44
N HIS A 55 -18.41 21.28 -0.86
CA HIS A 55 -18.24 20.28 -1.91
C HIS A 55 -16.79 19.76 -1.97
N ALA A 56 -15.81 20.64 -1.90
CA ALA A 56 -14.39 20.27 -1.81
C ALA A 56 -14.12 19.42 -0.56
N THR A 57 -14.75 19.75 0.57
CA THR A 57 -14.64 19.02 1.83
C THR A 57 -15.30 17.65 1.76
N LEU A 58 -16.49 17.53 1.17
CA LEU A 58 -17.20 16.26 0.95
C LEU A 58 -16.41 15.33 0.01
N THR A 59 -15.83 15.84 -1.06
CA THR A 59 -14.95 15.07 -1.94
C THR A 59 -13.71 14.58 -1.18
N ARG A 60 -13.12 15.42 -0.34
CA ARG A 60 -11.98 15.06 0.51
C ARG A 60 -12.35 14.01 1.56
N VAL A 61 -13.53 14.12 2.18
CA VAL A 61 -14.07 13.13 3.14
C VAL A 61 -14.35 11.81 2.42
N ARG A 62 -15.00 11.82 1.25
CA ARG A 62 -15.21 10.62 0.43
C ARG A 62 -13.92 9.91 0.07
N ARG A 63 -12.84 10.66 -0.27
CA ARG A 63 -11.50 10.09 -0.50
C ARG A 63 -10.91 9.45 0.75
N LEU A 64 -11.02 10.11 1.90
CA LEU A 64 -10.46 9.61 3.16
C LEU A 64 -11.09 8.28 3.60
N PHE A 65 -12.38 8.07 3.30
CA PHE A 65 -13.10 6.84 3.61
C PHE A 65 -13.08 5.80 2.47
N GLY A 66 -12.33 6.04 1.39
CA GLY A 66 -12.29 5.12 0.25
C GLY A 66 -13.60 5.02 -0.53
N LEU A 67 -14.53 5.96 -0.33
CA LEU A 67 -15.84 6.04 -0.98
C LEU A 67 -15.78 6.71 -2.35
N THR A 68 -14.60 7.09 -2.83
CA THR A 68 -14.41 7.57 -4.19
C THR A 68 -14.44 6.39 -5.14
N GLY A 69 -15.32 6.46 -6.10
CA GLY A 69 -15.48 5.47 -7.16
C GLY A 69 -14.16 5.15 -7.86
N ASN A 70 -14.14 4.02 -8.51
CA ASN A 70 -13.00 3.48 -9.23
C ASN A 70 -12.52 4.51 -10.27
N GLU A 71 -11.32 5.09 -10.10
CA GLU A 71 -10.73 6.10 -11.00
C GLU A 71 -10.41 5.56 -12.41
N LYS A 72 -10.90 4.38 -12.78
CA LYS A 72 -10.73 3.84 -14.14
C LYS A 72 -11.53 4.66 -15.14
N THR A 73 -10.90 5.08 -16.22
CA THR A 73 -11.51 5.88 -17.29
C THR A 73 -12.84 5.31 -17.81
N ALA A 74 -12.98 3.97 -17.87
CA ALA A 74 -14.22 3.31 -18.28
C ALA A 74 -15.40 3.56 -17.32
N HIS A 75 -15.14 3.66 -16.01
CA HIS A 75 -16.18 3.98 -15.02
C HIS A 75 -16.54 5.45 -15.06
N ILE A 76 -15.54 6.34 -15.20
CA ILE A 76 -15.78 7.79 -15.34
C ILE A 76 -16.63 8.06 -16.58
N LYS A 77 -16.33 7.39 -17.71
CA LYS A 77 -17.13 7.49 -18.94
C LYS A 77 -18.57 7.00 -18.76
N ALA A 78 -18.79 5.91 -18.01
CA ALA A 78 -20.12 5.42 -17.70
C ALA A 78 -20.89 6.39 -16.79
N ASP A 79 -20.22 6.99 -15.80
CA ASP A 79 -20.83 7.96 -14.87
C ASP A 79 -21.20 9.28 -15.58
N VAL A 80 -20.39 9.75 -16.52
CA VAL A 80 -20.70 10.92 -17.37
C VAL A 80 -21.86 10.63 -18.32
N ALA A 81 -21.92 9.42 -18.89
CA ALA A 81 -23.01 9.03 -19.80
C ALA A 81 -24.35 8.80 -19.10
N ASN A 82 -24.36 8.59 -17.79
CA ASN A 82 -25.58 8.35 -17.00
C ASN A 82 -25.53 9.04 -15.63
N PRO A 83 -25.72 10.36 -15.57
CA PRO A 83 -25.64 11.13 -14.33
C PRO A 83 -26.69 10.74 -13.28
N ALA A 84 -27.78 10.09 -13.67
CA ALA A 84 -28.84 9.62 -12.74
C ALA A 84 -28.40 8.43 -11.88
N SER A 85 -27.31 7.74 -12.21
CA SER A 85 -26.80 6.61 -11.41
C SER A 85 -26.04 7.04 -10.15
N GLN A 86 -25.71 8.32 -9.99
CA GLN A 86 -24.98 8.85 -8.83
C GLN A 86 -25.83 9.01 -7.56
N THR A 87 -27.17 8.86 -7.64
CA THR A 87 -28.09 9.07 -6.51
C THR A 87 -28.59 7.79 -5.85
N ALA A 88 -28.24 6.61 -6.35
CA ALA A 88 -28.69 5.33 -5.81
C ALA A 88 -27.56 4.59 -5.11
N HIS A 89 -27.24 4.99 -3.88
CA HIS A 89 -26.55 4.11 -2.93
C HIS A 89 -27.57 3.56 -1.94
N PRO A 90 -27.65 2.23 -1.74
CA PRO A 90 -28.54 1.67 -0.73
C PRO A 90 -28.04 2.09 0.66
N ALA A 91 -28.97 2.63 1.45
CA ALA A 91 -28.77 2.86 2.86
C ALA A 91 -28.49 1.53 3.56
N VAL A 92 -27.41 1.47 4.33
CA VAL A 92 -27.14 0.35 5.23
C VAL A 92 -28.02 0.57 6.46
N GLU A 93 -29.09 -0.21 6.57
CA GLU A 93 -29.84 -0.34 7.82
C GLU A 93 -29.07 -1.25 8.80
N PRO A 94 -29.12 -0.97 10.12
CA PRO A 94 -28.49 -1.82 11.12
C PRO A 94 -29.32 -3.10 11.31
N GLN A 95 -28.67 -4.24 11.15
CA GLN A 95 -29.27 -5.54 11.48
C GLN A 95 -29.23 -5.78 12.99
N ASP A 96 -30.39 -5.81 13.62
CA ASP A 96 -30.63 -6.55 14.87
C ASP A 96 -31.19 -7.93 14.53
N ALA A 97 -30.66 -8.95 15.21
CA ALA A 97 -31.02 -10.36 15.11
C ALA A 97 -32.13 -10.71 16.14
N PRO A 98 -32.52 -11.98 16.31
CA PRO A 98 -33.19 -12.91 15.40
C PRO A 98 -34.52 -13.44 16.01
N GLU A 99 -35.37 -14.12 15.23
CA GLU A 99 -36.13 -15.28 15.75
C GLU A 99 -36.90 -16.04 14.65
N SER A 100 -36.61 -17.33 14.60
CA SER A 100 -37.38 -18.56 14.38
C SER A 100 -38.62 -18.63 13.44
N ASP A 101 -38.48 -19.44 12.39
CA ASP A 101 -39.14 -20.69 11.90
C ASP A 101 -40.65 -20.97 12.22
N PRO A 102 -41.38 -21.88 11.51
CA PRO A 102 -41.39 -22.32 10.11
C PRO A 102 -42.82 -22.49 9.49
N SER A 103 -42.83 -22.99 8.24
CA SER A 103 -43.96 -23.79 7.63
C SER A 103 -44.95 -23.08 6.71
N ALA A 104 -44.93 -23.45 5.45
CA ALA A 104 -45.91 -24.10 4.60
C ALA A 104 -45.85 -23.68 3.11
N ALA A 105 -45.62 -24.65 2.26
CA ALA A 105 -45.96 -24.64 0.84
C ALA A 105 -47.39 -25.19 0.66
N PRO A 106 -47.98 -25.33 -0.56
CA PRO A 106 -47.85 -24.62 -1.82
C PRO A 106 -49.22 -24.28 -2.47
N ALA A 107 -49.30 -23.48 -3.52
CA ALA A 107 -50.36 -23.65 -4.51
C ALA A 107 -50.01 -22.97 -5.86
N ALA A 108 -50.51 -23.57 -6.90
CA ALA A 108 -50.14 -23.54 -8.29
C ALA A 108 -50.76 -22.40 -9.15
N ALA A 109 -50.05 -22.17 -10.27
CA ALA A 109 -50.50 -21.89 -11.62
C ALA A 109 -51.26 -20.62 -11.97
N ALA A 110 -50.65 -19.81 -12.85
CA ALA A 110 -51.29 -19.38 -14.12
C ALA A 110 -50.20 -18.75 -15.05
N SER A 111 -50.21 -19.20 -16.28
CA SER A 111 -49.38 -18.80 -17.40
C SER A 111 -49.80 -17.46 -17.99
N ALA A 112 -48.80 -16.63 -18.38
CA ALA A 112 -48.94 -15.56 -19.37
C ALA A 112 -47.55 -15.19 -19.96
N PRO A 113 -47.42 -14.54 -21.15
CA PRO A 113 -46.51 -14.91 -22.19
C PRO A 113 -45.11 -14.30 -22.08
N GLU A 114 -44.11 -14.93 -22.71
CA GLU A 114 -42.73 -14.55 -22.77
C GLU A 114 -42.49 -13.15 -23.35
N PRO A 115 -41.63 -12.33 -22.72
CA PRO A 115 -40.91 -11.26 -23.39
C PRO A 115 -39.49 -11.71 -23.79
N SER A 116 -39.13 -11.33 -24.99
CA SER A 116 -37.87 -11.53 -25.66
C SER A 116 -36.62 -11.40 -24.75
N ALA A 117 -35.69 -12.32 -24.90
CA ALA A 117 -34.43 -12.41 -24.15
C ALA A 117 -33.60 -11.14 -24.22
N PRO A 118 -33.09 -10.62 -23.06
CA PRO A 118 -32.08 -9.57 -23.05
C PRO A 118 -30.72 -10.15 -23.43
N PRO A 119 -29.77 -9.32 -23.96
CA PRO A 119 -28.47 -9.78 -24.39
C PRO A 119 -27.69 -10.42 -23.24
N THR A 120 -27.16 -11.60 -23.47
CA THR A 120 -26.35 -12.37 -22.54
C THR A 120 -25.16 -11.56 -22.04
N LYS A 121 -25.23 -11.08 -20.78
CA LYS A 121 -24.07 -10.58 -20.06
C LYS A 121 -23.08 -11.74 -19.89
N GLU A 122 -21.89 -11.62 -20.47
CA GLU A 122 -20.80 -12.54 -20.18
C GLU A 122 -20.68 -12.72 -18.66
N LYS A 123 -20.85 -13.96 -18.20
CA LYS A 123 -20.66 -14.31 -16.78
C LYS A 123 -19.22 -13.96 -16.42
N ARG A 124 -19.05 -12.97 -15.54
CA ARG A 124 -17.76 -12.74 -14.87
C ARG A 124 -17.27 -14.09 -14.35
N LYS A 125 -16.06 -14.52 -14.74
CA LYS A 125 -15.40 -15.69 -14.17
C LYS A 125 -15.40 -15.52 -12.65
N GLY A 126 -16.16 -16.33 -11.92
CA GLY A 126 -16.14 -16.38 -10.48
C GLY A 126 -14.71 -16.69 -10.01
N HIS A 127 -14.31 -16.16 -8.86
CA HIS A 127 -13.04 -16.54 -8.24
C HIS A 127 -13.10 -18.06 -7.98
N GLY A 128 -12.36 -18.86 -8.77
CA GLY A 128 -12.23 -20.30 -8.59
C GLY A 128 -11.73 -20.63 -7.17
N ARG A 129 -11.97 -21.85 -6.70
CA ARG A 129 -11.40 -22.31 -5.41
C ARG A 129 -9.89 -22.22 -5.48
N VAL A 130 -9.28 -21.73 -4.40
CA VAL A 130 -7.81 -21.67 -4.26
C VAL A 130 -7.26 -23.10 -4.41
N PRO A 131 -6.34 -23.36 -5.36
CA PRO A 131 -5.80 -24.71 -5.55
C PRO A 131 -4.99 -25.16 -4.34
N ALA A 132 -4.98 -26.47 -4.07
CA ALA A 132 -4.25 -27.03 -2.92
C ALA A 132 -2.76 -26.68 -2.93
N SER A 133 -2.15 -26.53 -4.10
CA SER A 133 -0.76 -26.11 -4.27
C SER A 133 -0.45 -24.68 -3.76
N ALA A 134 -1.47 -23.85 -3.56
CA ALA A 134 -1.30 -22.52 -2.98
C ALA A 134 -1.08 -22.55 -1.46
N TYR A 135 -1.44 -23.66 -0.78
CA TYR A 135 -1.27 -23.82 0.68
C TYR A 135 0.14 -24.33 1.01
N ARG A 136 1.17 -23.53 0.72
CA ARG A 136 2.59 -23.91 0.83
C ARG A 136 3.05 -24.29 2.23
N ALA A 137 2.37 -23.80 3.29
CA ALA A 137 2.67 -24.07 4.68
C ALA A 137 1.76 -25.17 5.27
N ALA A 138 0.89 -25.78 4.47
CA ALA A 138 0.04 -26.86 4.93
C ALA A 138 0.86 -28.15 5.13
N GLN A 139 0.53 -28.92 6.17
CA GLN A 139 1.02 -30.28 6.30
C GLN A 139 0.33 -31.15 5.25
N HIS A 140 1.10 -31.85 4.42
CA HIS A 140 0.59 -32.78 3.44
C HIS A 140 0.59 -34.19 4.05
N ILE A 141 -0.59 -34.80 4.11
CA ILE A 141 -0.78 -36.16 4.66
C ILE A 141 -1.29 -37.03 3.51
N ALA A 142 -0.56 -38.07 3.19
CA ALA A 142 -1.02 -39.11 2.29
C ALA A 142 -2.03 -40.01 3.03
N VAL A 143 -3.17 -40.29 2.42
CA VAL A 143 -4.21 -41.14 2.97
C VAL A 143 -4.39 -42.31 1.99
N ASP A 144 -4.05 -43.49 2.42
CA ASP A 144 -4.23 -44.71 1.65
C ASP A 144 -5.71 -45.13 1.61
N HIS A 145 -6.09 -45.84 0.57
CA HIS A 145 -7.43 -46.42 0.48
C HIS A 145 -7.62 -47.52 1.51
N GLU A 146 -8.78 -47.54 2.21
CA GLU A 146 -9.05 -48.44 3.34
C GLU A 146 -8.90 -49.91 3.01
N SER A 147 -9.28 -50.35 1.82
CA SER A 147 -9.38 -51.75 1.42
C SER A 147 -8.72 -52.14 0.11
N LEU A 148 -8.31 -51.18 -0.73
CA LEU A 148 -7.74 -51.41 -2.05
C LEU A 148 -6.29 -50.96 -2.11
N ARG A 149 -5.46 -51.76 -2.76
CA ARG A 149 -4.06 -51.44 -3.07
C ARG A 149 -3.81 -51.50 -4.58
N ARG A 150 -2.76 -50.83 -5.05
CA ARG A 150 -2.32 -50.89 -6.45
C ARG A 150 -2.11 -52.36 -6.88
N GLY A 151 -2.79 -52.76 -7.94
CA GLY A 151 -2.72 -54.12 -8.52
C GLY A 151 -3.85 -55.04 -8.08
N ASP A 152 -4.68 -54.66 -7.10
CA ASP A 152 -5.85 -55.46 -6.68
C ASP A 152 -6.88 -55.57 -7.84
N SER A 153 -7.66 -56.63 -7.82
CA SER A 153 -8.78 -56.77 -8.76
C SER A 153 -9.86 -55.76 -8.46
N CYS A 154 -10.45 -55.17 -9.52
CA CYS A 154 -11.52 -54.21 -9.37
C CYS A 154 -12.75 -54.85 -8.71
N PRO A 155 -13.24 -54.35 -7.56
CA PRO A 155 -14.38 -54.94 -6.83
C PRO A 155 -15.71 -54.76 -7.58
N LEU A 156 -15.79 -53.86 -8.57
CA LEU A 156 -17.02 -53.59 -9.35
C LEU A 156 -17.12 -54.47 -10.60
N CYS A 157 -16.04 -54.59 -11.37
CA CYS A 157 -16.09 -55.32 -12.63
C CYS A 157 -15.34 -56.65 -12.60
N THR A 158 -14.53 -56.90 -11.57
CA THR A 158 -13.71 -58.12 -11.36
C THR A 158 -12.71 -58.48 -12.47
N GLN A 159 -12.78 -57.83 -13.63
CA GLN A 159 -11.95 -58.08 -14.81
C GLN A 159 -10.68 -57.22 -14.87
N GLY A 160 -10.74 -55.98 -14.34
CA GLY A 160 -9.63 -55.03 -14.34
C GLY A 160 -8.85 -55.04 -13.04
N ARG A 161 -7.67 -54.42 -13.06
CA ARG A 161 -6.86 -54.15 -11.85
C ARG A 161 -6.88 -52.66 -11.56
N VAL A 162 -6.92 -52.28 -10.28
CA VAL A 162 -6.86 -50.89 -9.85
C VAL A 162 -5.43 -50.36 -9.93
N TYR A 163 -5.29 -49.10 -10.34
CA TYR A 163 -4.01 -48.39 -10.40
C TYR A 163 -4.15 -46.99 -9.77
N GLU A 164 -3.03 -46.49 -9.26
CA GLU A 164 -2.98 -45.17 -8.63
C GLU A 164 -3.02 -44.07 -9.71
N LEU A 165 -3.88 -43.08 -9.51
CA LEU A 165 -3.94 -41.90 -10.38
C LEU A 165 -2.81 -40.93 -10.02
N ALA A 166 -2.21 -40.28 -11.04
CA ALA A 166 -1.12 -39.32 -10.86
C ALA A 166 -1.54 -38.06 -10.04
N ALA A 167 -2.83 -37.72 -10.06
CA ALA A 167 -3.37 -36.61 -9.28
C ALA A 167 -4.37 -37.15 -8.23
N PRO A 168 -4.02 -37.12 -6.93
CA PRO A 168 -4.92 -37.53 -5.87
C PRO A 168 -6.07 -36.52 -5.68
N ALA A 169 -7.22 -37.00 -5.23
CA ALA A 169 -8.27 -36.13 -4.72
C ALA A 169 -7.77 -35.43 -3.46
N THR A 170 -7.73 -34.10 -3.47
CA THR A 170 -7.15 -33.33 -2.36
C THR A 170 -8.24 -32.57 -1.61
N LEU A 171 -8.27 -32.73 -0.31
CA LEU A 171 -9.10 -31.96 0.63
C LEU A 171 -8.21 -31.02 1.44
N VAL A 172 -8.62 -29.76 1.58
CA VAL A 172 -7.91 -28.77 2.40
C VAL A 172 -8.78 -28.43 3.61
N ARG A 173 -8.21 -28.59 4.81
CA ARG A 173 -8.83 -28.20 6.08
C ARG A 173 -8.03 -27.06 6.69
N ILE A 174 -8.66 -25.91 6.93
CA ILE A 174 -8.05 -24.75 7.57
C ILE A 174 -8.40 -24.79 9.05
N VAL A 175 -7.36 -24.63 9.91
CA VAL A 175 -7.49 -24.63 11.38
C VAL A 175 -6.92 -23.33 11.91
N GLY A 176 -7.64 -22.65 12.82
CA GLY A 176 -7.17 -21.45 13.50
C GLY A 176 -6.08 -21.75 14.51
N ARG A 177 -5.04 -20.90 14.56
CA ARG A 177 -3.97 -20.95 15.56
C ARG A 177 -3.70 -19.56 16.10
N ALA A 178 -3.29 -19.47 17.38
CA ALA A 178 -2.83 -18.22 17.96
C ALA A 178 -1.54 -17.75 17.26
N PRO A 179 -1.35 -16.43 17.07
CA PRO A 179 -0.10 -15.90 16.52
C PRO A 179 1.12 -16.26 17.37
N LEU A 180 1.00 -16.18 18.70
CA LEU A 180 2.04 -16.56 19.66
C LEU A 180 1.52 -17.67 20.56
N GLY A 181 2.34 -18.70 20.78
CA GLY A 181 2.11 -19.77 21.75
C GLY A 181 3.09 -19.64 22.92
N ALA A 182 2.83 -20.37 24.02
CA ALA A 182 3.72 -20.43 25.15
C ALA A 182 3.76 -21.87 25.74
N THR A 183 4.92 -22.26 26.26
CA THR A 183 5.10 -23.48 27.03
C THR A 183 5.58 -23.13 28.44
N CYS A 184 4.91 -23.62 29.47
CA CYS A 184 5.29 -23.42 30.86
C CYS A 184 6.04 -24.66 31.39
N PHE A 185 7.28 -24.47 31.78
CA PHE A 185 8.11 -25.54 32.38
C PHE A 185 8.08 -25.42 33.91
N HIS A 186 7.47 -26.39 34.58
CA HIS A 186 7.37 -26.45 36.03
C HIS A 186 8.51 -27.25 36.63
N CYS A 187 9.62 -26.61 36.99
CA CYS A 187 10.77 -27.22 37.62
C CYS A 187 10.48 -27.54 39.10
N LYS A 188 10.40 -28.81 39.44
CA LYS A 188 10.14 -29.25 40.82
C LYS A 188 11.22 -28.78 41.78
N GLN A 189 10.80 -28.33 42.96
CA GLN A 189 11.67 -27.95 44.05
C GLN A 189 11.52 -28.90 45.22
N LEU A 190 12.64 -29.37 45.74
CA LEU A 190 12.72 -30.23 46.91
C LEU A 190 13.46 -29.49 48.02
N ARG A 191 12.91 -29.49 49.24
CA ARG A 191 13.52 -28.85 50.40
C ARG A 191 13.97 -29.87 51.40
N CYS A 192 15.20 -29.75 51.91
CA CYS A 192 15.68 -30.57 53.01
C CYS A 192 14.99 -30.16 54.30
N GLY A 193 14.38 -31.13 55.01
CA GLY A 193 13.70 -30.88 56.28
C GLY A 193 14.65 -30.54 57.44
N ALA A 194 15.94 -30.90 57.37
CA ALA A 194 16.92 -30.64 58.42
C ALA A 194 17.66 -29.28 58.21
N CYS A 195 18.22 -29.02 57.04
CA CYS A 195 19.02 -27.81 56.79
C CYS A 195 18.29 -26.72 56.03
N GLY A 196 17.07 -26.98 55.54
CA GLY A 196 16.26 -26.03 54.80
C GLY A 196 16.72 -25.74 53.36
N HIS A 197 17.80 -26.33 52.87
CA HIS A 197 18.30 -26.12 51.51
C HIS A 197 17.26 -26.58 50.47
N VAL A 198 17.13 -25.75 49.38
CA VAL A 198 16.19 -26.02 48.28
C VAL A 198 16.96 -26.47 47.04
N PHE A 199 16.57 -27.62 46.52
CA PHE A 199 17.10 -28.22 45.30
C PHE A 199 16.05 -28.01 44.18
N THR A 200 16.38 -27.29 43.15
CA THR A 200 15.48 -27.04 41.99
C THR A 200 15.89 -27.94 40.83
N ALA A 201 14.93 -28.61 40.23
CA ALA A 201 15.15 -29.41 39.03
C ALA A 201 15.74 -28.53 37.89
N ARG A 202 16.75 -29.05 37.21
CA ARG A 202 17.39 -28.35 36.09
C ARG A 202 16.38 -28.22 34.94
N PRO A 203 16.18 -26.98 34.37
CA PRO A 203 15.31 -26.82 33.23
C PRO A 203 15.87 -27.57 32.01
N PRO A 204 15.00 -28.15 31.16
CA PRO A 204 15.44 -28.80 29.92
C PRO A 204 16.00 -27.78 28.92
N PRO A 205 16.77 -28.23 27.90
CA PRO A 205 17.39 -27.33 26.92
C PRO A 205 16.38 -26.38 26.24
N GLU A 206 15.17 -26.82 25.97
CA GLU A 206 14.10 -26.06 25.33
C GLU A 206 13.56 -24.90 26.20
N ALA A 207 13.78 -24.96 27.51
CA ALA A 207 13.41 -23.95 28.48
C ALA A 207 14.52 -22.90 28.70
N GLN A 208 15.70 -23.12 28.09
CA GLN A 208 16.85 -22.21 28.24
C GLN A 208 16.76 -21.08 27.20
N GLY A 209 17.37 -19.94 27.53
CA GLY A 209 17.42 -18.77 26.63
C GLY A 209 16.43 -17.67 27.01
N GLU A 210 16.14 -16.81 26.07
CA GLU A 210 15.25 -15.66 26.25
C GLU A 210 13.77 -16.10 26.29
N LYS A 211 12.94 -15.40 27.07
CA LYS A 211 11.50 -15.68 27.19
C LYS A 211 10.78 -15.70 25.83
N CYS A 212 11.15 -14.81 24.94
CA CYS A 212 10.66 -14.76 23.56
C CYS A 212 11.79 -15.23 22.64
N ASP A 213 11.58 -16.28 21.85
CA ASP A 213 12.55 -16.74 20.87
C ASP A 213 12.56 -15.87 19.59
N GLU A 214 13.35 -16.22 18.61
CA GLU A 214 13.45 -15.51 17.34
C GLU A 214 12.15 -15.55 16.54
N SER A 215 11.38 -16.63 16.64
CA SER A 215 10.11 -16.77 15.95
C SER A 215 9.03 -15.88 16.56
N ALA A 216 9.00 -15.75 17.89
CA ALA A 216 8.10 -14.83 18.58
C ALA A 216 8.38 -13.38 18.20
N SER A 217 9.65 -12.97 18.19
CA SER A 217 10.06 -11.63 17.70
C SER A 217 9.64 -11.38 16.26
N SER A 218 9.89 -12.35 15.37
CA SER A 218 9.52 -12.23 13.95
C SER A 218 8.01 -12.11 13.77
N MET A 219 7.22 -12.88 14.52
CA MET A 219 5.75 -12.81 14.48
C MET A 219 5.24 -11.45 14.96
N ILE A 220 5.77 -10.92 16.06
CA ILE A 220 5.42 -9.58 16.56
C ILE A 220 5.75 -8.52 15.49
N ALA A 221 6.93 -8.61 14.85
CA ALA A 221 7.33 -7.67 13.80
C ALA A 221 6.37 -7.73 12.59
N VAL A 222 6.05 -8.94 12.09
CA VAL A 222 5.15 -9.13 10.95
C VAL A 222 3.73 -8.67 11.28
N MET A 223 3.21 -8.97 12.48
CA MET A 223 1.88 -8.50 12.90
C MET A 223 1.83 -6.98 13.02
N HIS A 224 2.84 -6.35 13.59
CA HIS A 224 2.85 -4.90 13.81
C HIS A 224 3.20 -4.14 12.54
N TYR A 225 4.35 -4.40 11.93
CA TYR A 225 4.87 -3.63 10.80
C TYR A 225 4.38 -4.14 9.43
N GLY A 226 4.10 -5.42 9.30
CA GLY A 226 3.57 -6.01 8.05
C GLY A 226 2.06 -5.90 7.96
N ALA A 227 1.33 -6.38 8.99
CA ALA A 227 -0.14 -6.39 8.99
C ALA A 227 -0.78 -5.11 9.56
N GLY A 228 -0.01 -4.27 10.26
CA GLY A 228 -0.50 -3.02 10.84
C GLY A 228 -1.31 -3.22 12.13
N VAL A 229 -1.05 -4.30 12.89
CA VAL A 229 -1.72 -4.54 14.18
C VAL A 229 -1.00 -3.76 15.29
N PRO A 230 -1.63 -2.76 15.94
CA PRO A 230 -1.00 -2.04 17.04
C PRO A 230 -0.65 -2.96 18.22
N PHE A 231 0.43 -2.69 18.93
CA PHE A 231 0.89 -3.50 20.06
C PHE A 231 -0.22 -3.78 21.11
N HIS A 232 -1.01 -2.74 21.47
CA HIS A 232 -2.10 -2.91 22.44
C HIS A 232 -3.25 -3.80 21.94
N ARG A 233 -3.48 -3.86 20.61
CA ARG A 233 -4.48 -4.78 20.02
C ARG A 233 -3.96 -6.21 19.98
N LEU A 234 -2.67 -6.38 19.67
CA LEU A 234 -2.02 -7.69 19.74
C LEU A 234 -1.96 -8.20 21.18
N GLU A 235 -1.66 -7.33 22.17
CA GLU A 235 -1.76 -7.63 23.60
C GLU A 235 -3.13 -8.16 23.96
N LYS A 236 -4.20 -7.41 23.64
CA LYS A 236 -5.58 -7.83 23.93
C LYS A 236 -5.97 -9.13 23.23
N LEU A 237 -5.55 -9.33 21.98
CA LEU A 237 -5.79 -10.58 21.25
C LEU A 237 -5.11 -11.77 21.96
N GLN A 238 -3.83 -11.60 22.29
CA GLN A 238 -3.03 -12.66 22.93
C GLN A 238 -3.52 -12.97 24.35
N ASP A 239 -3.97 -11.96 25.09
CA ASP A 239 -4.58 -12.13 26.41
C ASP A 239 -5.87 -12.97 26.32
N ASN A 240 -6.75 -12.64 25.38
CA ASN A 240 -7.98 -13.41 25.11
C ASN A 240 -7.70 -14.86 24.66
N LEU A 241 -6.56 -15.11 24.01
CA LEU A 241 -6.12 -16.45 23.59
C LEU A 241 -5.32 -17.20 24.68
N GLY A 242 -5.20 -16.63 25.88
CA GLY A 242 -4.53 -17.26 27.04
C GLY A 242 -3.00 -17.25 26.98
N THR A 243 -2.40 -16.43 26.12
CA THR A 243 -0.94 -16.24 26.02
C THR A 243 -0.62 -14.75 26.11
N PRO A 244 -0.68 -14.14 27.31
CA PRO A 244 -0.53 -12.70 27.46
C PRO A 244 0.90 -12.24 27.14
N VAL A 245 1.00 -11.25 26.25
CA VAL A 245 2.27 -10.58 25.90
C VAL A 245 2.02 -9.07 25.92
N PRO A 246 2.38 -8.38 27.02
CA PRO A 246 2.16 -6.92 27.15
C PRO A 246 2.77 -6.10 26.01
N ALA A 247 2.13 -5.01 25.65
CA ALA A 247 2.60 -4.10 24.58
C ALA A 247 4.04 -3.58 24.82
N SER A 248 4.41 -3.35 26.09
CA SER A 248 5.79 -3.00 26.46
C SER A 248 6.78 -4.11 26.17
N THR A 249 6.43 -5.36 26.51
CA THR A 249 7.26 -6.53 26.20
C THR A 249 7.42 -6.72 24.68
N GLN A 250 6.35 -6.55 23.89
CA GLN A 250 6.41 -6.62 22.44
C GLN A 250 7.40 -5.58 21.87
N TRP A 251 7.34 -4.35 22.37
CA TRP A 251 8.26 -3.30 21.99
C TRP A 251 9.71 -3.63 22.38
N ASP A 252 9.93 -4.05 23.64
CA ASP A 252 11.28 -4.35 24.14
C ASP A 252 11.93 -5.47 23.32
N VAL A 253 11.17 -6.53 23.01
CA VAL A 253 11.64 -7.65 22.16
C VAL A 253 12.11 -7.16 20.79
N LEU A 254 11.36 -6.26 20.13
CA LEU A 254 11.74 -5.74 18.81
C LEU A 254 12.93 -4.78 18.89
N ARG A 255 12.94 -3.89 19.88
CA ARG A 255 14.03 -2.93 20.09
C ARG A 255 15.36 -3.66 20.37
N ASP A 256 15.33 -4.63 21.29
CA ASP A 256 16.57 -5.30 21.74
C ASP A 256 17.14 -6.27 20.69
N ARG A 257 16.34 -6.60 19.66
CA ARG A 257 16.75 -7.51 18.58
C ARG A 257 16.96 -6.83 17.24
N VAL A 258 16.71 -5.52 17.14
CA VAL A 258 16.88 -4.81 15.87
C VAL A 258 18.33 -4.91 15.34
N ASP A 259 19.31 -4.91 16.22
CA ASP A 259 20.73 -5.03 15.86
C ASP A 259 21.08 -6.36 15.18
N ARG A 260 20.26 -7.41 15.41
CA ARG A 260 20.44 -8.73 14.76
C ARG A 260 20.09 -8.72 13.28
N VAL A 261 19.25 -7.78 12.84
CA VAL A 261 18.76 -7.67 11.45
C VAL A 261 19.23 -6.40 10.74
N GLU A 262 19.72 -5.41 11.47
CA GLU A 262 20.20 -4.15 10.94
C GLU A 262 21.35 -4.28 9.92
N PRO A 263 22.31 -5.23 10.01
CA PRO A 263 23.34 -5.40 9.00
C PRO A 263 22.76 -5.62 7.59
N VAL A 264 21.70 -6.40 7.47
CA VAL A 264 21.00 -6.63 6.20
C VAL A 264 20.30 -5.36 5.71
N TYR A 265 19.67 -4.59 6.60
CA TYR A 265 19.10 -3.29 6.24
C TYR A 265 20.14 -2.33 5.68
N LYS A 266 21.34 -2.27 6.29
CA LYS A 266 22.45 -1.45 5.79
C LYS A 266 22.92 -1.91 4.42
N GLU A 267 23.02 -3.22 4.21
CA GLU A 267 23.42 -3.80 2.92
C GLU A 267 22.36 -3.55 1.83
N LEU A 268 21.06 -3.67 2.15
CA LEU A 268 19.97 -3.30 1.24
C LEU A 268 20.07 -1.83 0.82
N LYS A 269 20.40 -0.91 1.74
CA LYS A 269 20.63 0.51 1.40
C LYS A 269 21.81 0.68 0.43
N ARG A 270 22.93 0.01 0.69
CA ARG A 270 24.11 0.06 -0.18
C ARG A 270 23.81 -0.42 -1.60
N ILE A 271 23.04 -1.50 -1.72
CA ILE A 271 22.62 -2.04 -3.01
C ILE A 271 21.58 -1.12 -3.67
N ALA A 272 20.59 -0.65 -2.93
CA ALA A 272 19.54 0.24 -3.42
C ALA A 272 20.11 1.54 -4.03
N ALA A 273 21.20 2.06 -3.49
CA ALA A 273 21.89 3.22 -4.05
C ALA A 273 22.42 2.98 -5.48
N GLN A 274 22.60 1.72 -5.89
CA GLN A 274 23.11 1.35 -7.21
C GLN A 274 22.00 1.18 -8.28
N ALA A 275 20.74 1.44 -7.94
CA ALA A 275 19.60 1.19 -8.83
C ALA A 275 19.65 2.04 -10.11
N GLU A 276 19.12 1.49 -11.19
CA GLU A 276 18.93 2.17 -12.46
C GLU A 276 17.68 3.07 -12.42
N LEU A 277 16.67 2.66 -11.66
CA LEU A 277 15.42 3.41 -11.50
C LEU A 277 15.06 3.52 -10.02
N LEU A 278 14.73 4.73 -9.61
CA LEU A 278 14.33 5.11 -8.27
C LEU A 278 12.93 5.72 -8.30
N HIS A 279 12.08 5.26 -7.39
CA HIS A 279 10.78 5.85 -7.13
C HIS A 279 10.79 6.43 -5.72
N VAL A 280 10.29 7.65 -5.53
CA VAL A 280 10.23 8.28 -4.21
C VAL A 280 8.88 8.93 -3.96
N ASP A 281 8.46 8.88 -2.70
CA ASP A 281 7.27 9.59 -2.23
C ASP A 281 7.30 9.77 -0.71
N ASP A 282 6.59 10.78 -0.22
CA ASP A 282 6.48 11.18 1.18
C ASP A 282 5.05 11.06 1.70
N SER A 283 4.89 10.66 2.95
CA SER A 283 3.64 10.82 3.68
C SER A 283 3.88 11.41 5.06
N HIS A 284 2.99 12.28 5.53
CA HIS A 284 3.06 12.79 6.90
C HIS A 284 3.09 11.67 7.93
N MET A 285 3.89 11.86 8.97
CA MET A 285 3.96 10.98 10.14
C MET A 285 3.93 11.80 11.42
N ARG A 286 3.76 11.14 12.56
CA ARG A 286 3.82 11.75 13.88
C ARG A 286 4.84 11.02 14.74
N ILE A 287 5.76 11.80 15.35
CA ILE A 287 6.74 11.33 16.33
C ILE A 287 6.55 12.18 17.58
N LEU A 288 5.99 11.60 18.64
CA LEU A 288 5.56 12.35 19.81
C LEU A 288 6.70 13.09 20.54
N SER A 289 7.90 12.53 20.53
CA SER A 289 9.08 13.20 21.12
C SER A 289 9.41 14.53 20.43
N LEU A 290 9.04 14.66 19.14
CA LEU A 290 9.28 15.86 18.31
C LEU A 290 8.06 16.77 18.16
N MET A 291 7.04 16.64 19.02
CA MET A 291 5.78 17.39 18.92
C MET A 291 5.40 18.06 20.24
N GLY A 292 4.65 19.17 20.16
CA GLY A 292 4.06 19.87 21.29
C GLY A 292 5.06 20.21 22.39
N LYS A 293 4.69 20.00 23.66
CA LYS A 293 5.51 20.31 24.84
C LYS A 293 6.86 19.61 24.83
N ARG A 294 6.90 18.33 24.40
CA ARG A 294 8.15 17.56 24.33
C ARG A 294 9.17 18.18 23.37
N ARG A 295 8.70 18.68 22.23
CA ARG A 295 9.56 19.43 21.30
C ARG A 295 10.04 20.74 21.92
N ALA A 296 9.17 21.46 22.60
CA ALA A 296 9.56 22.69 23.29
C ALA A 296 10.63 22.45 24.37
N ASP A 297 10.54 21.36 25.13
CA ASP A 297 11.55 20.94 26.11
C ASP A 297 12.92 20.64 25.45
N LEU A 298 12.91 19.98 24.26
CA LEU A 298 14.14 19.72 23.49
C LEU A 298 14.77 21.01 22.95
N LEU A 299 13.94 21.94 22.47
CA LEU A 299 14.38 23.29 22.05
C LEU A 299 15.02 24.07 23.20
N ALA A 300 14.37 24.09 24.36
CA ALA A 300 14.88 24.76 25.54
C ALA A 300 16.22 24.19 26.03
N LYS A 301 16.44 22.89 25.84
CA LYS A 301 17.70 22.19 26.15
C LYS A 301 18.78 22.34 25.08
N GLY A 302 18.46 22.92 23.91
CA GLY A 302 19.40 23.04 22.79
C GLY A 302 19.82 21.70 22.18
N THR A 303 19.03 20.63 22.41
CA THR A 303 19.34 19.27 21.96
C THR A 303 18.67 18.89 20.62
N LEU A 304 17.82 19.76 20.08
CA LEU A 304 17.13 19.50 18.83
C LEU A 304 17.94 20.04 17.66
N GLU A 305 18.44 19.13 16.81
CA GLU A 305 19.05 19.52 15.52
C GLU A 305 18.01 20.16 14.60
N ALA A 306 18.42 21.18 13.80
CA ALA A 306 17.58 21.92 12.86
C ALA A 306 16.22 22.32 13.52
N PRO A 307 16.25 23.22 14.51
CA PRO A 307 15.06 23.57 15.32
C PRO A 307 13.94 24.24 14.51
N GLU A 308 14.23 24.81 13.36
CA GLU A 308 13.27 25.43 12.44
C GLU A 308 12.35 24.41 11.75
N ARG A 309 12.76 23.13 11.67
CA ARG A 309 12.00 22.07 10.99
C ARG A 309 10.89 21.55 11.89
N THR A 310 9.66 21.63 11.40
CA THR A 310 8.46 21.14 12.11
C THR A 310 7.80 19.95 11.44
N GLY A 311 8.06 19.75 10.14
CA GLY A 311 7.50 18.64 9.37
C GLY A 311 8.07 17.28 9.80
N LEU A 312 7.20 16.28 9.84
CA LEU A 312 7.53 14.89 10.14
C LEU A 312 6.94 14.00 9.03
N PHE A 313 7.77 13.16 8.44
CA PHE A 313 7.40 12.38 7.26
C PHE A 313 7.90 10.95 7.40
N THR A 314 7.24 10.03 6.70
CA THR A 314 7.82 8.76 6.28
C THR A 314 8.02 8.82 4.78
N THR A 315 9.26 8.72 4.34
CA THR A 315 9.65 8.57 2.93
C THR A 315 9.70 7.09 2.58
N ALA A 316 9.15 6.72 1.43
CA ALA A 316 9.45 5.46 0.77
C ALA A 316 10.39 5.72 -0.42
N ILE A 317 11.45 4.95 -0.52
CA ILE A 317 12.33 4.88 -1.70
C ILE A 317 12.27 3.46 -2.23
N VAL A 318 11.80 3.31 -3.47
CA VAL A 318 11.74 2.01 -4.15
C VAL A 318 12.80 2.01 -5.24
N SER A 319 13.79 1.15 -5.09
CA SER A 319 14.92 0.99 -5.99
C SER A 319 14.72 -0.23 -6.87
N ILE A 320 14.82 -0.07 -8.18
CA ILE A 320 14.71 -1.14 -9.16
C ILE A 320 16.09 -1.39 -9.77
N LEU A 321 16.57 -2.62 -9.61
CA LEU A 321 17.83 -3.10 -10.16
C LEU A 321 17.53 -4.21 -11.17
N ALA A 322 18.03 -4.06 -12.39
CA ALA A 322 17.77 -5.01 -13.48
C ALA A 322 18.21 -6.45 -13.12
N SER A 323 19.29 -6.62 -12.36
CA SER A 323 19.84 -7.92 -11.98
C SER A 323 19.30 -8.53 -10.69
N LEU A 324 18.74 -7.69 -9.79
CA LEU A 324 18.39 -8.10 -8.41
C LEU A 324 16.90 -7.94 -8.09
N GLY A 325 16.17 -7.15 -8.88
CA GLY A 325 14.74 -6.88 -8.63
C GLY A 325 14.50 -5.61 -7.83
N VAL A 326 13.55 -5.62 -6.90
CA VAL A 326 13.01 -4.43 -6.25
C VAL A 326 13.36 -4.40 -4.77
N ILE A 327 13.91 -3.27 -4.30
CA ILE A 327 14.17 -3.00 -2.87
C ILE A 327 13.29 -1.84 -2.44
N ALA A 328 12.56 -2.01 -1.34
CA ALA A 328 11.75 -0.97 -0.72
C ALA A 328 12.40 -0.50 0.59
N LEU A 329 12.75 0.78 0.66
CA LEU A 329 13.34 1.40 1.84
C LEU A 329 12.36 2.38 2.47
N PHE A 330 12.36 2.45 3.80
CA PHE A 330 11.59 3.43 4.56
C PHE A 330 12.51 4.30 5.42
N PHE A 331 12.17 5.59 5.50
CA PHE A 331 12.89 6.59 6.28
C PHE A 331 11.89 7.51 6.97
N THR A 332 11.78 7.41 8.29
CA THR A 332 10.84 8.20 9.08
C THR A 332 11.56 9.23 9.94
N GLY A 333 11.24 10.50 9.75
CA GLY A 333 11.89 11.60 10.48
C GLY A 333 11.52 12.96 9.95
N ARG A 334 12.46 13.91 10.02
CA ARG A 334 12.27 15.32 9.63
C ARG A 334 12.76 15.65 8.22
N LYS A 335 13.39 14.68 7.53
CA LYS A 335 13.89 14.81 6.16
C LYS A 335 12.79 14.49 5.17
N HIS A 336 12.75 15.24 4.06
CA HIS A 336 11.92 14.94 2.90
C HIS A 336 12.54 13.86 2.00
N ALA A 337 11.78 13.41 1.02
CA ALA A 337 12.19 12.36 0.10
C ALA A 337 13.50 12.68 -0.63
N GLY A 338 13.67 13.90 -1.16
CA GLY A 338 14.92 14.32 -1.82
C GLY A 338 16.12 14.27 -0.89
N GLU A 339 15.98 14.69 0.37
CA GLU A 339 17.07 14.65 1.35
C GLU A 339 17.45 13.22 1.75
N ASN A 340 16.45 12.34 1.94
CA ASN A 340 16.68 10.92 2.22
C ASN A 340 17.33 10.23 1.01
N LEU A 341 16.91 10.60 -0.20
CA LEU A 341 17.47 10.09 -1.45
C LEU A 341 18.92 10.59 -1.64
N ALA A 342 19.20 11.87 -1.39
CA ALA A 342 20.56 12.41 -1.45
C ALA A 342 21.50 11.67 -0.50
N GLU A 343 21.04 11.37 0.73
CA GLU A 343 21.82 10.58 1.69
C GLU A 343 22.06 9.14 1.21
N LEU A 344 21.08 8.52 0.57
CA LEU A 344 21.21 7.19 -0.03
C LEU A 344 22.23 7.22 -1.18
N LEU A 345 22.15 8.21 -2.08
CA LEU A 345 22.99 8.32 -3.26
C LEU A 345 24.47 8.65 -2.97
N LYS A 346 24.80 9.10 -1.75
CA LYS A 346 26.22 9.18 -1.32
C LYS A 346 26.94 7.84 -1.37
N GLN A 347 26.20 6.72 -1.32
CA GLN A 347 26.73 5.36 -1.41
C GLN A 347 26.75 4.84 -2.86
N ARG A 348 26.33 5.65 -3.84
CA ARG A 348 26.32 5.24 -5.25
C ARG A 348 27.73 5.26 -5.82
N ASP A 349 28.07 4.23 -6.56
CA ASP A 349 29.29 4.16 -7.36
C ASP A 349 29.25 5.24 -8.47
N PRO A 350 30.21 6.17 -8.50
CA PRO A 350 30.24 7.24 -9.50
C PRO A 350 30.37 6.75 -10.96
N SER A 351 30.83 5.52 -11.17
CA SER A 351 30.95 4.93 -12.52
C SER A 351 29.61 4.49 -13.11
N ARG A 352 28.56 4.42 -12.29
CA ARG A 352 27.24 4.03 -12.74
C ARG A 352 26.54 5.14 -13.51
N PRO A 353 25.73 4.81 -14.54
CA PRO A 353 24.92 5.80 -15.26
C PRO A 353 24.02 6.58 -14.32
N VAL A 354 23.66 7.81 -14.71
CA VAL A 354 22.71 8.65 -13.98
C VAL A 354 21.37 7.90 -13.84
N PRO A 355 20.84 7.75 -12.63
CA PRO A 355 19.63 6.98 -12.43
C PRO A 355 18.37 7.74 -12.85
N LEU A 356 17.34 7.01 -13.26
CA LEU A 356 16.00 7.53 -13.43
C LEU A 356 15.36 7.77 -12.06
N LEU A 357 14.67 8.90 -11.89
CA LEU A 357 13.94 9.24 -10.66
C LEU A 357 12.49 9.57 -10.97
N THR A 358 11.57 8.78 -10.42
CA THR A 358 10.13 9.02 -10.54
C THR A 358 9.55 9.57 -9.23
N SER A 359 8.81 10.68 -9.32
CA SER A 359 8.14 11.32 -8.17
C SER A 359 6.84 12.04 -8.56
N ASP A 360 6.18 12.67 -7.58
CA ASP A 360 4.94 13.45 -7.73
C ASP A 360 5.14 14.88 -8.27
N ALA A 361 6.34 15.20 -8.78
CA ALA A 361 6.71 16.52 -9.31
C ALA A 361 6.88 17.64 -8.25
N LEU A 362 7.02 17.31 -6.98
CA LEU A 362 7.40 18.28 -5.96
C LEU A 362 8.93 18.44 -5.94
N SER A 363 9.41 19.68 -5.95
CA SER A 363 10.85 19.98 -5.97
C SER A 363 11.60 19.38 -4.79
N ARG A 364 10.96 19.27 -3.63
CA ARG A 364 11.51 18.65 -2.41
C ARG A 364 11.79 17.14 -2.53
N ASN A 365 11.31 16.49 -3.61
CA ASN A 365 11.56 15.08 -3.87
C ASN A 365 12.79 14.83 -4.74
N VAL A 366 13.40 15.90 -5.27
CA VAL A 366 14.63 15.85 -6.06
C VAL A 366 15.83 15.93 -5.10
N PRO A 367 16.85 15.06 -5.24
CA PRO A 367 18.01 15.07 -4.36
C PRO A 367 18.96 16.22 -4.71
N ASP A 368 19.40 16.99 -3.69
CA ASP A 368 20.42 17.99 -3.89
C ASP A 368 21.81 17.36 -4.09
N GLY A 369 22.60 17.93 -5.01
CA GLY A 369 23.99 17.52 -5.23
C GLY A 369 24.19 16.19 -5.95
N HIS A 370 23.12 15.61 -6.52
CA HIS A 370 23.19 14.38 -7.30
C HIS A 370 22.40 14.52 -8.59
N ASP A 371 23.03 14.12 -9.70
CA ASP A 371 22.36 14.09 -11.00
C ASP A 371 21.36 12.94 -11.08
N VAL A 372 20.16 13.25 -11.57
CA VAL A 372 19.08 12.27 -11.82
C VAL A 372 18.31 12.67 -13.08
N ILE A 373 17.77 11.68 -13.79
CA ILE A 373 16.82 11.91 -14.87
C ILE A 373 15.41 11.93 -14.26
N GLU A 374 14.87 13.12 -14.07
CA GLU A 374 13.58 13.28 -13.41
C GLU A 374 12.42 12.86 -14.32
N ILE A 375 11.51 12.06 -13.76
CA ILE A 375 10.26 11.60 -14.37
C ILE A 375 9.10 11.99 -13.47
N ASN A 376 8.13 12.71 -14.00
CA ASN A 376 6.94 13.06 -13.26
C ASN A 376 5.84 12.01 -13.45
N CYS A 377 5.15 11.68 -12.37
CA CYS A 377 4.07 10.70 -12.35
C CYS A 377 2.83 11.22 -13.11
N ILE A 378 2.49 10.59 -14.23
CA ILE A 378 1.28 10.92 -15.02
C ILE A 378 0.01 10.72 -14.18
N SER A 379 -0.04 9.74 -13.27
CA SER A 379 -1.20 9.49 -12.42
C SER A 379 -1.57 10.70 -11.55
N HIS A 380 -0.59 11.47 -11.08
CA HIS A 380 -0.84 12.69 -10.31
C HIS A 380 -1.46 13.82 -11.16
N GLY A 381 -0.97 13.99 -12.38
CA GLY A 381 -1.58 14.92 -13.34
C GLY A 381 -2.99 14.48 -13.72
N ARG A 382 -3.16 13.18 -14.00
CA ARG A 382 -4.47 12.59 -14.33
C ARG A 382 -5.49 12.81 -13.21
N ARG A 383 -5.11 12.66 -11.93
CA ARG A 383 -6.01 12.85 -10.79
C ARG A 383 -6.58 14.28 -10.74
N LYS A 384 -5.77 15.29 -11.05
CA LYS A 384 -6.24 16.68 -11.13
C LYS A 384 -7.36 16.86 -12.17
N VAL A 385 -7.27 16.16 -13.30
CA VAL A 385 -8.30 16.19 -14.34
C VAL A 385 -9.55 15.39 -13.92
N VAL A 386 -9.37 14.25 -13.26
CA VAL A 386 -10.50 13.45 -12.74
C VAL A 386 -11.33 14.25 -11.73
N ASP A 387 -10.69 15.09 -10.93
CA ASP A 387 -11.38 15.93 -9.95
C ASP A 387 -12.33 16.93 -10.60
N GLU A 388 -12.09 17.31 -11.88
CA GLU A 388 -12.85 18.30 -12.63
C GLU A 388 -13.87 17.71 -13.62
N VAL A 389 -14.04 16.38 -13.67
CA VAL A 389 -14.97 15.70 -14.59
C VAL A 389 -16.42 16.20 -14.45
N ALA A 390 -16.83 16.57 -13.24
CA ALA A 390 -18.17 17.08 -13.00
C ALA A 390 -18.40 18.48 -13.63
N ASN A 391 -17.35 19.28 -13.75
CA ASN A 391 -17.42 20.64 -14.26
C ASN A 391 -17.15 20.72 -15.78
N TYR A 392 -16.25 19.85 -16.29
CA TYR A 392 -15.77 19.81 -17.67
C TYR A 392 -15.74 18.37 -18.21
N PRO A 393 -16.92 17.72 -18.39
CA PRO A 393 -17.00 16.30 -18.71
C PRO A 393 -16.33 15.94 -20.04
N ASP A 394 -16.55 16.72 -21.09
CA ASP A 394 -16.07 16.41 -22.44
C ASP A 394 -14.57 16.59 -22.55
N GLU A 395 -14.02 17.68 -22.02
CA GLU A 395 -12.59 17.98 -22.04
C GLU A 395 -11.80 17.00 -21.15
N CYS A 396 -12.34 16.69 -19.97
CA CYS A 396 -11.73 15.72 -19.10
C CYS A 396 -11.72 14.32 -19.74
N LEU A 397 -12.83 13.88 -20.33
CA LEU A 397 -12.88 12.59 -21.03
C LEU A 397 -11.91 12.55 -22.21
N ALA A 398 -11.84 13.61 -23.01
CA ALA A 398 -10.93 13.70 -24.14
C ALA A 398 -9.46 13.52 -23.73
N LEU A 399 -9.03 14.10 -22.58
CA LEU A 399 -7.70 13.90 -22.02
C LEU A 399 -7.53 12.50 -21.46
N LEU A 400 -8.47 12.02 -20.65
CA LEU A 400 -8.41 10.73 -19.96
C LEU A 400 -8.38 9.55 -20.93
N GLU A 401 -9.10 9.63 -22.07
CA GLU A 401 -9.08 8.59 -23.11
C GLU A 401 -7.72 8.51 -23.81
N ARG A 402 -7.09 9.65 -24.10
CA ARG A 402 -5.73 9.68 -24.67
C ARG A 402 -4.70 9.09 -23.72
N LEU A 403 -4.75 9.45 -22.45
CA LEU A 403 -3.87 8.82 -21.44
C LEU A 403 -4.16 7.33 -21.29
N ALA A 404 -5.43 6.91 -21.32
CA ALA A 404 -5.80 5.49 -21.25
C ALA A 404 -5.21 4.68 -22.42
N ALA A 405 -5.16 5.26 -23.62
CA ALA A 405 -4.51 4.63 -24.78
C ALA A 405 -3.00 4.42 -24.54
N VAL A 406 -2.30 5.42 -23.98
CA VAL A 406 -0.88 5.30 -23.62
C VAL A 406 -0.65 4.22 -22.55
N TYR A 407 -1.45 4.20 -21.49
CA TYR A 407 -1.38 3.15 -20.46
C TYR A 407 -1.68 1.75 -21.00
N LYS A 408 -2.59 1.64 -21.96
CA LYS A 408 -2.88 0.37 -22.63
C LYS A 408 -1.65 -0.14 -23.39
N VAL A 409 -0.97 0.72 -24.14
CA VAL A 409 0.28 0.37 -24.85
C VAL A 409 1.33 -0.14 -23.87
N ASP A 410 1.57 0.57 -22.77
CA ASP A 410 2.54 0.16 -21.73
C ASP A 410 2.20 -1.20 -21.10
N ASN A 411 0.91 -1.40 -20.79
CA ASN A 411 0.44 -2.65 -20.21
C ASN A 411 0.57 -3.84 -21.19
N ASP A 412 0.32 -3.61 -22.47
CA ASP A 412 0.45 -4.64 -23.50
C ASP A 412 1.93 -5.00 -23.70
N CYS A 413 2.86 -4.02 -23.68
CA CYS A 413 4.30 -4.26 -23.70
C CYS A 413 4.75 -5.11 -22.49
N LYS A 414 4.28 -4.77 -21.29
CA LYS A 414 4.58 -5.53 -20.06
C LYS A 414 4.06 -6.98 -20.11
N LYS A 415 2.84 -7.20 -20.63
CA LYS A 415 2.28 -8.54 -20.78
C LYS A 415 3.04 -9.40 -21.79
N GLN A 416 3.62 -8.78 -22.81
CA GLN A 416 4.45 -9.44 -23.81
C GLN A 416 5.89 -9.68 -23.34
N GLY A 417 6.28 -9.15 -22.18
CA GLY A 417 7.63 -9.27 -21.62
C GLY A 417 8.69 -8.56 -22.45
N LEU A 418 8.34 -7.46 -23.13
CA LEU A 418 9.26 -6.70 -23.96
C LEU A 418 10.38 -6.07 -23.11
N SER A 419 11.59 -6.06 -23.66
CA SER A 419 12.74 -5.34 -23.07
C SER A 419 12.47 -3.83 -23.03
N ASP A 420 13.25 -3.11 -22.24
CA ASP A 420 13.11 -1.65 -22.10
C ASP A 420 13.31 -0.91 -23.44
N ASP A 421 14.25 -1.37 -24.28
CA ASP A 421 14.48 -0.81 -25.61
C ASP A 421 13.32 -1.10 -26.58
N GLU A 422 12.79 -2.31 -26.55
CA GLU A 422 11.62 -2.69 -27.38
C GLU A 422 10.40 -1.89 -26.94
N ARG A 423 10.17 -1.77 -25.64
CA ARG A 423 9.09 -0.95 -25.06
C ARG A 423 9.21 0.50 -25.49
N LEU A 424 10.42 1.08 -25.46
CA LEU A 424 10.67 2.44 -25.95
C LEU A 424 10.27 2.59 -27.41
N ARG A 425 10.69 1.68 -28.31
CA ARG A 425 10.33 1.71 -29.74
C ARG A 425 8.81 1.63 -29.95
N VAL A 426 8.11 0.80 -29.19
CA VAL A 426 6.64 0.71 -29.25
C VAL A 426 6.01 2.02 -28.80
N HIS A 427 6.46 2.62 -27.70
CA HIS A 427 5.97 3.92 -27.23
C HIS A 427 6.25 5.04 -28.22
N GLN A 428 7.43 5.07 -28.84
CA GLN A 428 7.75 6.06 -29.90
C GLN A 428 6.81 5.94 -31.09
N ARG A 429 6.43 4.72 -31.48
CA ARG A 429 5.52 4.49 -32.61
C ARG A 429 4.06 4.75 -32.27
N LEU A 430 3.57 4.31 -31.10
CA LEU A 430 2.13 4.30 -30.77
C LEU A 430 1.72 5.38 -29.79
N SER A 431 2.57 5.71 -28.82
CA SER A 431 2.23 6.67 -27.76
C SER A 431 2.69 8.10 -28.08
N ALA A 432 3.81 8.27 -28.81
CA ALA A 432 4.33 9.60 -29.11
C ALA A 432 3.36 10.46 -29.94
N PRO A 433 2.69 9.93 -30.98
CA PRO A 433 1.67 10.71 -31.70
C PRO A 433 0.53 11.15 -30.79
N VAL A 434 0.01 10.23 -29.95
CA VAL A 434 -1.08 10.51 -29.00
C VAL A 434 -0.70 11.61 -28.01
N MET A 435 0.52 11.53 -27.46
CA MET A 435 1.03 12.55 -26.54
C MET A 435 1.25 13.89 -27.25
N GLY A 436 1.81 13.88 -28.47
CA GLY A 436 2.00 15.12 -29.26
C GLY A 436 0.67 15.81 -29.58
N ASP A 437 -0.35 15.03 -29.96
CA ASP A 437 -1.69 15.57 -30.21
C ASP A 437 -2.36 16.06 -28.92
N LEU A 438 -2.15 15.39 -27.79
CA LEU A 438 -2.63 15.83 -26.49
C LEU A 438 -2.02 17.18 -26.08
N GLN A 439 -0.71 17.35 -26.27
CA GLN A 439 -0.03 18.62 -25.99
C GLN A 439 -0.60 19.77 -26.80
N LYS A 440 -0.68 19.58 -28.12
CA LYS A 440 -1.26 20.60 -29.05
C LYS A 440 -2.69 20.93 -28.66
N TRP A 441 -3.49 19.92 -28.36
CA TRP A 441 -4.89 20.11 -27.99
C TRP A 441 -5.03 20.90 -26.69
N MET A 442 -4.29 20.56 -25.61
CA MET A 442 -4.32 21.35 -24.36
C MET A 442 -3.88 22.79 -24.56
N THR A 443 -2.83 23.00 -25.36
CA THR A 443 -2.34 24.34 -25.70
C THR A 443 -3.43 25.14 -26.43
N ALA A 444 -4.07 24.58 -27.46
CA ALA A 444 -5.16 25.20 -28.17
C ALA A 444 -6.37 25.52 -27.28
N GLN A 445 -6.73 24.64 -26.33
CA GLN A 445 -7.84 24.93 -25.39
C GLN A 445 -7.58 26.19 -24.55
N LEU A 446 -6.33 26.42 -24.15
CA LEU A 446 -5.93 27.60 -23.36
C LEU A 446 -5.78 28.85 -24.24
N ASP A 447 -5.10 28.74 -25.39
CA ASP A 447 -4.81 29.87 -26.28
C ASP A 447 -6.08 30.43 -26.92
N GLU A 448 -7.00 29.57 -27.31
CA GLU A 448 -8.30 29.92 -27.87
C GLU A 448 -9.34 30.28 -26.79
N LYS A 449 -8.93 30.30 -25.51
CA LYS A 449 -9.78 30.61 -24.35
C LYS A 449 -11.05 29.75 -24.24
N ARG A 450 -10.99 28.51 -24.73
CA ARG A 450 -12.08 27.51 -24.53
C ARG A 450 -12.12 27.04 -23.08
N ILE A 451 -10.95 26.94 -22.46
CA ILE A 451 -10.78 26.69 -21.02
C ILE A 451 -10.12 27.94 -20.41
N GLU A 452 -10.73 28.45 -19.35
CA GLU A 452 -10.19 29.59 -18.61
C GLU A 452 -8.87 29.18 -17.92
N PRO A 453 -7.73 29.87 -18.16
CA PRO A 453 -6.41 29.43 -17.65
C PRO A 453 -6.29 29.32 -16.14
N HIS A 454 -7.07 30.10 -15.37
CA HIS A 454 -7.05 30.10 -13.91
C HIS A 454 -8.11 29.15 -13.30
N SER A 455 -8.99 28.56 -14.11
CA SER A 455 -9.90 27.50 -13.67
C SER A 455 -9.11 26.28 -13.18
N ASP A 456 -9.73 25.40 -12.39
CA ASP A 456 -9.06 24.21 -11.86
C ASP A 456 -8.62 23.28 -13.00
N LEU A 457 -9.40 23.15 -14.08
CA LEU A 457 -8.99 22.42 -15.29
C LEU A 457 -7.86 23.13 -16.04
N GLY A 458 -7.92 24.47 -16.18
CA GLY A 458 -6.85 25.26 -16.79
C GLY A 458 -5.53 25.11 -16.03
N GLN A 459 -5.58 25.14 -14.70
CA GLN A 459 -4.42 24.86 -13.85
C GLN A 459 -3.92 23.41 -14.01
N ALA A 460 -4.80 22.42 -14.21
CA ALA A 460 -4.40 21.05 -14.52
C ALA A 460 -3.70 20.95 -15.87
N PHE A 461 -4.15 21.67 -16.91
CA PHE A 461 -3.47 21.72 -18.20
C PHE A 461 -2.10 22.40 -18.08
N HIS A 462 -2.00 23.53 -17.37
CA HIS A 462 -0.71 24.19 -17.10
C HIS A 462 0.25 23.28 -16.32
N TYR A 463 -0.27 22.48 -15.38
CA TYR A 463 0.54 21.50 -14.63
C TYR A 463 1.19 20.50 -15.58
N PHE A 464 0.47 19.97 -16.58
CA PHE A 464 1.00 19.07 -17.61
C PHE A 464 1.99 19.80 -18.54
N LEU A 465 1.57 20.92 -19.13
CA LEU A 465 2.36 21.63 -20.15
C LEU A 465 3.70 22.13 -19.60
N LYS A 466 3.70 22.70 -18.39
CA LYS A 466 4.93 23.18 -17.72
C LYS A 466 5.95 22.05 -17.46
N ARG A 467 5.50 20.80 -17.36
CA ARG A 467 6.33 19.65 -17.02
C ARG A 467 6.37 18.60 -18.12
N TRP A 468 5.99 18.99 -19.32
CA TRP A 468 5.79 18.07 -20.45
C TRP A 468 6.99 17.17 -20.70
N ASP A 469 8.18 17.74 -20.69
CA ASP A 469 9.42 17.00 -20.90
C ASP A 469 9.62 15.90 -19.86
N LYS A 470 9.28 16.17 -18.58
CA LYS A 470 9.39 15.20 -17.49
C LYS A 470 8.28 14.14 -17.52
N PHE A 471 7.10 14.47 -18.06
CA PHE A 471 6.02 13.49 -18.28
C PHE A 471 6.26 12.58 -19.49
N THR A 472 7.09 13.01 -20.44
CA THR A 472 7.33 12.27 -21.69
C THR A 472 8.71 11.62 -21.78
N VAL A 473 9.43 11.47 -20.68
CA VAL A 473 10.74 10.78 -20.63
C VAL A 473 10.65 9.36 -21.15
N PHE A 474 9.53 8.66 -20.93
CA PHE A 474 9.28 7.31 -21.42
C PHE A 474 9.26 7.18 -22.96
N LEU A 475 9.20 8.29 -23.69
CA LEU A 475 9.33 8.35 -25.14
C LEU A 475 10.78 8.52 -25.63
N ARG A 476 11.73 8.71 -24.71
CA ARG A 476 13.13 9.04 -25.04
C ARG A 476 14.15 8.16 -24.33
N VAL A 477 13.80 7.66 -23.14
CA VAL A 477 14.75 6.91 -22.30
C VAL A 477 14.20 5.51 -22.03
N PRO A 478 14.97 4.45 -22.35
CA PRO A 478 14.58 3.08 -22.03
C PRO A 478 14.36 2.90 -20.53
N GLY A 479 13.43 2.06 -20.14
CA GLY A 479 13.15 1.77 -18.73
C GLY A 479 12.34 2.83 -17.98
N ALA A 480 12.16 4.04 -18.54
CA ALA A 480 11.38 5.09 -17.89
C ALA A 480 9.89 4.68 -17.70
N PRO A 481 9.35 4.75 -16.47
CA PRO A 481 7.96 4.40 -16.19
C PRO A 481 7.01 5.58 -16.50
N LEU A 482 5.70 5.28 -16.62
CA LEU A 482 4.65 6.29 -16.78
C LEU A 482 4.26 6.93 -15.44
N ASP A 483 4.40 6.21 -14.33
CA ASP A 483 3.88 6.64 -13.04
C ASP A 483 4.70 6.15 -11.85
N ASN A 484 4.34 6.67 -10.67
CA ASN A 484 4.94 6.34 -9.37
C ASN A 484 4.10 5.33 -8.56
N ASN A 485 3.15 4.64 -9.17
CA ASN A 485 2.19 3.77 -8.47
C ASN A 485 2.86 2.65 -7.66
N LEU A 486 4.08 2.24 -8.04
CA LEU A 486 4.84 1.24 -7.28
C LEU A 486 5.20 1.79 -5.89
N CYS A 487 5.77 2.99 -5.83
CA CYS A 487 6.13 3.65 -4.56
C CYS A 487 4.88 3.98 -3.72
N GLU A 488 3.80 4.44 -4.35
CA GLU A 488 2.53 4.70 -3.65
C GLU A 488 1.98 3.44 -2.97
N ARG A 489 2.08 2.27 -3.62
CA ARG A 489 1.68 0.99 -3.01
C ARG A 489 2.56 0.60 -1.83
N VAL A 490 3.86 0.81 -1.94
CA VAL A 490 4.83 0.56 -0.86
C VAL A 490 4.54 1.48 0.33
N LEU A 491 4.34 2.78 0.07
CA LEU A 491 4.07 3.77 1.11
C LEU A 491 2.75 3.50 1.86
N LYS A 492 1.79 2.79 1.25
CA LYS A 492 0.54 2.37 1.92
C LYS A 492 0.77 1.54 3.18
N MET A 493 1.90 0.83 3.30
CA MET A 493 2.25 0.11 4.52
C MET A 493 2.45 1.10 5.69
N ALA A 494 3.27 2.12 5.51
CA ALA A 494 3.49 3.17 6.51
C ALA A 494 2.22 3.99 6.79
N ILE A 495 1.43 4.30 5.75
CA ILE A 495 0.13 4.99 5.90
C ILE A 495 -0.84 4.14 6.72
N ARG A 496 -0.92 2.83 6.48
CA ARG A 496 -1.75 1.90 7.26
C ARG A 496 -1.32 1.90 8.73
N LEU A 497 -0.02 1.77 9.00
CA LEU A 497 0.52 1.80 10.35
C LEU A 497 0.17 3.12 11.05
N ARG A 498 0.34 4.26 10.36
CA ARG A 498 -0.08 5.58 10.87
C ARG A 498 -1.57 5.64 11.20
N ASN A 499 -2.43 5.10 10.36
CA ASN A 499 -3.89 5.17 10.54
C ASN A 499 -4.38 4.31 11.72
N VAL A 500 -3.66 3.25 12.09
CA VAL A 500 -4.04 2.33 13.18
C VAL A 500 -3.27 2.55 14.47
N SER A 501 -2.01 3.00 14.40
CA SER A 501 -1.13 3.27 15.55
C SER A 501 -0.97 4.76 15.85
N PHE A 502 -1.38 5.65 14.93
CA PHE A 502 -1.40 7.10 14.99
C PHE A 502 -0.04 7.79 15.05
N PHE A 503 0.99 7.23 15.70
CA PHE A 503 2.29 7.88 15.92
C PHE A 503 3.38 6.89 16.31
N TYR A 504 4.62 7.29 16.13
CA TYR A 504 5.76 6.75 16.87
C TYR A 504 5.98 7.54 18.16
N ARG A 505 6.36 6.86 19.25
CA ARG A 505 6.63 7.53 20.52
C ARG A 505 7.94 8.32 20.50
N SER A 506 8.95 7.81 19.79
CA SER A 506 10.31 8.37 19.72
C SER A 506 10.92 8.16 18.33
N GLU A 507 12.03 8.84 18.04
CA GLU A 507 12.83 8.65 16.82
C GLU A 507 13.42 7.24 16.75
N LEU A 508 13.84 6.68 17.89
CA LEU A 508 14.25 5.26 17.95
C LEU A 508 13.11 4.33 17.50
N GLY A 509 11.87 4.59 17.95
CA GLY A 509 10.71 3.81 17.51
C GLY A 509 10.46 3.91 16.02
N ALA A 510 10.65 5.09 15.44
CA ALA A 510 10.54 5.29 14.00
C ALA A 510 11.64 4.51 13.23
N ARG A 511 12.90 4.59 13.69
CA ARG A 511 14.02 3.85 13.09
C ARG A 511 13.82 2.33 13.13
N VAL A 512 13.39 1.79 14.27
CA VAL A 512 13.06 0.36 14.40
C VAL A 512 11.97 -0.03 13.40
N GLY A 513 10.94 0.82 13.25
CA GLY A 513 9.88 0.64 12.27
C GLY A 513 10.40 0.62 10.84
N ASP A 514 11.25 1.55 10.47
CA ASP A 514 11.85 1.66 9.14
C ASP A 514 12.65 0.40 8.77
N ILE A 515 13.43 -0.15 9.71
CA ILE A 515 14.23 -1.37 9.51
C ILE A 515 13.29 -2.56 9.26
N TYR A 516 12.32 -2.81 10.16
CA TYR A 516 11.42 -3.95 9.99
C TYR A 516 10.50 -3.81 8.77
N MET A 517 9.95 -2.63 8.48
CA MET A 517 9.15 -2.40 7.27
C MET A 517 9.97 -2.64 6.00
N THR A 518 11.22 -2.19 5.95
CA THR A 518 12.13 -2.42 4.82
C THR A 518 12.36 -3.91 4.59
N LEU A 519 12.71 -4.66 5.64
CA LEU A 519 12.98 -6.09 5.54
C LEU A 519 11.74 -6.89 5.15
N ILE A 520 10.60 -6.63 5.80
CA ILE A 520 9.33 -7.30 5.53
C ILE A 520 8.90 -7.05 4.09
N HIS A 521 8.85 -5.78 3.69
CA HIS A 521 8.29 -5.44 2.40
C HIS A 521 9.19 -5.83 1.23
N THR A 522 10.52 -5.72 1.41
CA THR A 522 11.48 -6.22 0.41
C THR A 522 11.37 -7.75 0.27
N ALA A 523 11.19 -8.48 1.38
CA ALA A 523 10.96 -9.93 1.33
C ALA A 523 9.67 -10.28 0.56
N GLU A 524 8.57 -9.56 0.80
CA GLU A 524 7.30 -9.72 0.07
C GLU A 524 7.46 -9.46 -1.43
N LEU A 525 8.18 -8.40 -1.81
CA LEU A 525 8.47 -8.07 -3.22
C LEU A 525 9.27 -9.17 -3.93
N HIS A 526 10.08 -9.93 -3.18
CA HIS A 526 10.82 -11.10 -3.65
C HIS A 526 10.08 -12.43 -3.42
N HIS A 527 8.77 -12.39 -3.14
CA HIS A 527 7.93 -13.58 -2.90
C HIS A 527 8.46 -14.49 -1.78
N GLN A 528 9.17 -13.92 -0.81
CA GLN A 528 9.60 -14.63 0.39
C GLN A 528 8.58 -14.43 1.51
N ASN A 529 8.48 -15.43 2.40
CA ASN A 529 7.71 -15.31 3.63
C ASN A 529 8.47 -14.43 4.62
N PRO A 530 7.96 -13.24 5.01
CA PRO A 530 8.68 -12.35 5.93
C PRO A 530 8.92 -12.96 7.32
N PHE A 531 8.02 -13.81 7.79
CA PHE A 531 8.17 -14.49 9.08
C PHE A 531 9.38 -15.45 9.06
N ASP A 532 9.47 -16.32 8.05
CA ASP A 532 10.59 -17.25 7.90
C ASP A 532 11.90 -16.50 7.69
N TYR A 533 11.85 -15.42 6.89
CA TYR A 533 13.01 -14.59 6.60
C TYR A 533 13.57 -13.91 7.86
N LEU A 534 12.73 -13.18 8.61
CA LEU A 534 13.16 -12.52 9.84
C LEU A 534 13.64 -13.52 10.90
N THR A 535 12.99 -14.68 10.97
CA THR A 535 13.38 -15.76 11.90
C THR A 535 14.76 -16.30 11.55
N ALA A 536 15.04 -16.50 10.25
CA ALA A 536 16.35 -16.94 9.78
C ALA A 536 17.44 -15.91 10.10
N LEU A 537 17.20 -14.62 9.84
CA LEU A 537 18.15 -13.55 10.16
C LEU A 537 18.49 -13.52 11.66
N GLN A 538 17.48 -13.62 12.52
CA GLN A 538 17.70 -13.56 13.97
C GLN A 538 18.42 -14.78 14.51
N ARG A 539 18.07 -15.99 14.05
CA ARG A 539 18.73 -17.25 14.44
C ARG A 539 20.20 -17.30 14.04
N HIS A 540 20.53 -16.70 12.90
CA HIS A 540 21.88 -16.70 12.36
C HIS A 540 22.58 -15.35 12.48
N SER A 541 22.22 -14.56 13.51
CA SER A 541 22.62 -13.14 13.66
C SER A 541 24.15 -12.92 13.58
N LYS A 542 24.96 -13.84 14.09
CA LYS A 542 26.43 -13.77 13.96
C LYS A 542 26.87 -13.84 12.50
N ALA A 543 26.40 -14.83 11.75
CA ALA A 543 26.73 -14.98 10.34
C ALA A 543 26.13 -13.85 9.47
N VAL A 544 24.98 -13.33 9.87
CA VAL A 544 24.36 -12.14 9.26
C VAL A 544 25.25 -10.90 9.44
N ALA A 545 25.83 -10.71 10.61
CA ALA A 545 26.74 -9.60 10.87
C ALA A 545 28.06 -9.72 10.11
N GLU A 546 28.59 -10.94 9.94
CA GLU A 546 29.84 -11.22 9.21
C GLU A 546 29.69 -11.03 7.69
N ALA A 547 28.58 -11.50 7.11
CA ALA A 547 28.36 -11.47 5.67
C ALA A 547 26.89 -11.12 5.32
N PRO A 548 26.44 -9.88 5.55
CA PRO A 548 25.02 -9.50 5.35
C PRO A 548 24.54 -9.68 3.91
N GLY A 549 25.43 -9.58 2.92
CA GLY A 549 25.12 -9.79 1.51
C GLY A 549 24.65 -11.22 1.18
N ASP A 550 25.01 -12.20 1.99
CA ASP A 550 24.56 -13.58 1.82
C ASP A 550 23.14 -13.84 2.37
N TRP A 551 22.59 -12.88 3.10
CA TRP A 551 21.32 -13.00 3.82
C TRP A 551 20.20 -12.09 3.27
N LEU A 552 20.36 -11.64 2.03
CA LEU A 552 19.35 -10.81 1.36
C LEU A 552 18.10 -11.64 0.98
N PRO A 553 16.92 -11.03 0.80
CA PRO A 553 15.68 -11.76 0.54
C PRO A 553 15.76 -12.77 -0.61
N TRP A 554 16.57 -12.50 -1.63
CA TRP A 554 16.71 -13.34 -2.83
C TRP A 554 17.72 -14.47 -2.72
N ASN A 555 18.62 -14.46 -1.71
CA ASN A 555 19.67 -15.48 -1.59
C ASN A 555 19.75 -16.20 -0.23
N TYR A 556 19.06 -15.74 0.82
CA TYR A 556 19.15 -16.32 2.17
C TYR A 556 18.83 -17.82 2.22
N LYS A 557 17.89 -18.31 1.41
CA LYS A 557 17.53 -19.73 1.35
C LYS A 557 18.67 -20.60 0.83
N ALA A 558 19.40 -20.11 -0.19
CA ALA A 558 20.59 -20.78 -0.70
C ALA A 558 21.71 -20.81 0.36
N THR A 559 21.85 -19.75 1.14
CA THR A 559 22.79 -19.66 2.26
C THR A 559 22.42 -20.66 3.36
N LEU A 560 21.14 -20.76 3.73
CA LEU A 560 20.68 -21.76 4.68
C LEU A 560 20.96 -23.20 4.19
N ALA A 561 20.67 -23.49 2.91
CA ALA A 561 20.92 -24.81 2.33
C ALA A 561 22.43 -25.18 2.36
N ARG A 562 23.30 -24.24 2.02
CA ARG A 562 24.76 -24.45 2.10
C ARG A 562 25.23 -24.74 3.54
N ARG A 563 24.69 -24.04 4.52
CA ARG A 563 25.04 -24.22 5.94
C ARG A 563 24.48 -25.53 6.51
N GLY A 564 23.32 -25.97 6.07
CA GLY A 564 22.72 -27.27 6.45
C GLY A 564 23.39 -28.47 5.78
N ALA A 565 24.04 -28.26 4.62
CA ALA A 565 24.79 -29.29 3.89
C ALA A 565 26.26 -29.45 4.36
N SER A 566 26.79 -28.48 5.13
CA SER A 566 28.14 -28.61 5.72
C SER A 566 28.08 -29.70 6.80
N PRO A 567 28.92 -30.77 6.76
CA PRO A 567 28.99 -31.75 7.82
C PRO A 567 29.35 -30.99 9.12
N SER A 568 28.60 -31.29 10.19
CA SER A 568 28.89 -30.79 11.53
C SER A 568 30.37 -31.02 11.83
N GLY A 569 31.16 -29.95 11.72
CA GLY A 569 32.56 -29.96 12.14
C GLY A 569 32.56 -30.36 13.60
N GLY A 570 33.32 -31.45 13.90
CA GLY A 570 33.40 -32.06 15.22
C GLY A 570 33.68 -31.01 16.30
N GLY A 571 32.71 -30.77 17.14
CA GLY A 571 32.87 -30.17 18.43
C GLY A 571 33.60 -31.20 19.34
N ASP A 572 34.78 -30.84 19.68
CA ASP A 572 35.64 -31.52 20.68
C ASP A 572 34.91 -31.57 22.02
N ASP A 573 34.22 -32.69 22.28
CA ASP A 573 33.62 -33.04 23.56
C ASP A 573 34.60 -33.89 24.37
N THR A 574 35.76 -33.32 24.70
CA THR A 574 36.66 -33.87 25.72
C THR A 574 36.88 -32.84 26.82
N ARG A 575 35.90 -32.73 27.74
CA ARG A 575 36.13 -32.31 29.13
C ARG A 575 34.88 -32.56 29.99
N ALA A 576 34.78 -33.79 30.49
CA ALA A 576 34.07 -34.05 31.71
C ALA A 576 34.62 -35.34 32.31
N ALA A 577 35.61 -35.24 33.15
CA ALA A 577 35.87 -36.19 34.23
C ALA A 577 36.88 -35.57 35.18
N ALA A 578 36.42 -34.91 36.22
CA ALA A 578 36.98 -34.85 37.56
C ALA A 578 35.96 -34.13 38.47
#